data_da1e7b8be04a693734bf01d6e515655b
#
_entry.id   da1e7b8be04a693734bf01d6e515655b
#
_cell.length_a   1.000
_cell.length_b   1.000
_cell.length_c   1.000
_cell.angle_alpha   90.00
_cell.angle_beta   90.00
_cell.angle_gamma   90.00
#
_symmetry.space_group_name_H-M   'P 1'
#
loop_
_entity.id
_entity.type
_entity.pdbx_description
1 polymer ?
#
loop_
_entity_poly.entity_id
_entity_poly.type
_entity_poly.pdbx_seq_one_letter_code
_entity_poly.pdbx_strand_id
1 'polypeptide(L)'
;MKKKILCTMMSMVMVASLFAGCGTDSGTENSASDNSKKEKAGTTISVAAIETGYGSQMWQEVTDAFTEETGIQVELTTDKKLEDVIGPSMQGGEYPDVIHLATGREAALTEQFIKGNMITDITDVLSMKVPGEDKLVSEKIAGGFTDTSLTNPYGDGKTYLAPMFYSPCGLFYNAGLLEEKGWDVPTTWDEMWELGDKAKEEGIYLFTYPTTGYFDAFFYALMYAAGGPEFFDKATNYEEGIWETPEAQTCFDIVAKLAEYTNPITPAQANDQDFTQNQQLVLDNKAIFMPNGTWIVGEMADAPRADGFR
;
A
#
# COMPACT_ATOMS: atom_id res chain seq x y z
N MET A 1 -26.87 48.96 -27.29
CA MET A 1 -26.66 48.61 -28.71
C MET A 1 -26.40 47.12 -28.72
N LYS A 2 -27.35 46.29 -28.94
CA LYS A 2 -27.84 45.67 -30.19
C LYS A 2 -26.68 45.07 -31.03
N LYS A 3 -26.61 43.73 -31.07
CA LYS A 3 -26.54 42.79 -32.18
C LYS A 3 -26.29 41.40 -31.59
N LYS A 4 -27.17 40.46 -31.50
CA LYS A 4 -28.01 39.63 -32.40
C LYS A 4 -27.27 38.93 -33.54
N ILE A 5 -27.58 37.61 -33.62
CA ILE A 5 -27.65 36.71 -34.80
C ILE A 5 -26.38 35.81 -34.93
N LEU A 6 -26.42 34.50 -35.19
CA LEU A 6 -27.37 33.66 -35.89
C LEU A 6 -27.10 32.17 -35.61
N CYS A 7 -28.16 31.41 -35.39
CA CYS A 7 -28.21 29.94 -35.52
C CYS A 7 -27.96 29.53 -36.98
N THR A 8 -27.30 28.40 -37.16
CA THR A 8 -27.54 27.57 -38.36
C THR A 8 -27.52 26.10 -37.98
N MET A 9 -28.69 25.50 -37.96
CA MET A 9 -28.92 24.06 -38.10
C MET A 9 -28.40 23.58 -39.47
N MET A 10 -27.81 22.41 -39.51
CA MET A 10 -27.81 21.62 -40.72
C MET A 10 -27.97 20.14 -40.42
N SER A 11 -29.03 19.64 -40.93
CA SER A 11 -29.62 18.32 -40.73
C SER A 11 -28.95 17.23 -41.57
N MET A 12 -28.88 16.01 -41.02
CA MET A 12 -29.34 14.74 -41.59
C MET A 12 -28.89 14.30 -43.00
N VAL A 13 -28.12 13.22 -43.08
CA VAL A 13 -28.35 12.20 -44.09
C VAL A 13 -28.15 10.80 -43.48
N MET A 14 -29.26 10.06 -43.36
CA MET A 14 -29.29 8.61 -43.22
C MET A 14 -28.98 7.98 -44.59
N VAL A 15 -28.12 6.97 -44.62
CA VAL A 15 -28.12 5.98 -45.70
C VAL A 15 -28.14 4.61 -45.07
N ALA A 16 -29.30 3.99 -45.16
CA ALA A 16 -29.49 2.56 -44.91
C ALA A 16 -29.12 1.81 -46.23
N SER A 17 -28.29 0.80 -46.09
CA SER A 17 -28.15 -0.22 -47.14
C SER A 17 -28.23 -1.60 -46.52
N LEU A 18 -29.40 -2.19 -46.67
CA LEU A 18 -29.67 -3.63 -46.53
C LEU A 18 -29.00 -4.37 -47.67
N PHE A 19 -28.21 -5.39 -47.35
CA PHE A 19 -28.02 -6.53 -48.24
C PHE A 19 -28.22 -7.83 -47.46
N ALA A 20 -29.29 -8.49 -47.82
CA ALA A 20 -29.55 -9.88 -47.44
C ALA A 20 -28.76 -10.78 -48.42
N GLY A 21 -28.08 -11.77 -47.86
CA GLY A 21 -27.45 -12.85 -48.64
C GLY A 21 -27.53 -14.11 -47.80
N CYS A 22 -28.52 -14.99 -48.11
CA CYS A 22 -28.59 -16.37 -47.70
C CYS A 22 -27.53 -17.19 -48.39
N GLY A 23 -26.87 -18.09 -47.66
CA GLY A 23 -26.01 -19.14 -48.21
C GLY A 23 -25.78 -20.19 -47.16
N THR A 24 -26.31 -21.37 -47.38
CA THR A 24 -26.35 -22.56 -46.58
C THR A 24 -25.00 -23.28 -46.45
N ASP A 25 -24.80 -23.82 -45.25
CA ASP A 25 -24.33 -25.20 -44.94
C ASP A 25 -22.80 -25.45 -44.86
N SER A 26 -22.55 -26.09 -43.80
CA SER A 26 -21.68 -27.20 -43.39
C SER A 26 -20.71 -26.90 -42.29
N GLY A 27 -20.89 -27.67 -41.22
CA GLY A 27 -20.25 -27.66 -39.92
C GLY A 27 -18.74 -27.66 -39.93
N THR A 28 -18.25 -27.04 -38.91
CA THR A 28 -17.06 -27.50 -38.19
C THR A 28 -17.09 -26.87 -36.79
N GLU A 29 -17.00 -27.73 -35.80
CA GLU A 29 -16.68 -27.34 -34.40
C GLU A 29 -15.37 -26.56 -34.40
N ASN A 30 -15.39 -25.33 -33.91
CA ASN A 30 -14.18 -24.76 -33.42
C ASN A 30 -14.41 -23.61 -32.44
N SER A 31 -13.89 -23.83 -31.25
CA SER A 31 -13.22 -22.90 -30.37
C SER A 31 -13.97 -21.65 -29.94
N ALA A 32 -14.69 -21.78 -28.84
CA ALA A 32 -15.21 -20.66 -28.07
C ALA A 32 -14.11 -19.71 -27.53
N SER A 33 -12.81 -20.10 -27.58
CA SER A 33 -11.69 -19.31 -27.06
C SER A 33 -11.19 -18.22 -28.01
N ASP A 34 -11.34 -18.40 -29.32
CA ASP A 34 -10.78 -17.43 -30.30
C ASP A 34 -11.72 -16.23 -30.56
N ASN A 35 -13.03 -16.42 -30.32
CA ASN A 35 -13.99 -15.32 -30.50
C ASN A 35 -13.98 -14.34 -29.31
N SER A 36 -13.67 -14.80 -28.09
CA SER A 36 -13.58 -13.94 -26.93
C SER A 36 -12.34 -13.01 -26.95
N LYS A 37 -11.24 -13.46 -27.56
CA LYS A 37 -10.05 -12.61 -27.80
C LYS A 37 -10.30 -11.53 -28.85
N LYS A 38 -11.10 -11.80 -29.88
CA LYS A 38 -11.43 -10.81 -30.92
C LYS A 38 -12.40 -9.73 -30.45
N GLU A 39 -13.33 -10.04 -29.57
CA GLU A 39 -14.26 -9.05 -29.02
C GLU A 39 -13.60 -8.12 -27.99
N LYS A 40 -12.52 -8.58 -27.34
CA LYS A 40 -11.75 -7.78 -26.36
C LYS A 40 -10.63 -6.94 -27.00
N ALA A 41 -10.26 -7.26 -28.24
CA ALA A 41 -9.27 -6.47 -28.97
C ALA A 41 -9.83 -5.07 -29.31
N GLY A 42 -9.33 -4.06 -28.61
CA GLY A 42 -9.80 -2.67 -28.72
C GLY A 42 -10.41 -2.12 -27.42
N THR A 43 -10.55 -2.94 -26.37
CA THR A 43 -10.87 -2.46 -25.02
C THR A 43 -9.60 -1.95 -24.35
N THR A 44 -9.68 -0.78 -23.75
CA THR A 44 -8.61 -0.21 -22.90
C THR A 44 -9.16 -0.01 -21.50
N ILE A 45 -8.38 -0.35 -20.49
CA ILE A 45 -8.66 -0.04 -19.09
C ILE A 45 -7.55 0.84 -18.53
N SER A 46 -7.90 1.67 -17.57
CA SER A 46 -6.98 2.56 -16.86
C SER A 46 -6.63 1.97 -15.50
N VAL A 47 -5.34 1.86 -15.22
CA VAL A 47 -4.80 1.38 -13.94
C VAL A 47 -3.93 2.45 -13.32
N ALA A 48 -4.25 2.85 -12.10
CA ALA A 48 -3.46 3.78 -11.32
C ALA A 48 -2.85 3.04 -10.11
N ALA A 49 -1.53 2.98 -10.04
CA ALA A 49 -0.83 2.23 -9.00
C ALA A 49 0.24 3.08 -8.32
N ILE A 50 0.27 3.03 -6.99
CA ILE A 50 1.28 3.76 -6.24
C ILE A 50 2.68 3.18 -6.49
N GLU A 51 3.65 4.05 -6.77
CA GLU A 51 5.05 3.71 -6.72
C GLU A 51 5.53 3.74 -5.26
N THR A 52 6.08 2.64 -4.79
CA THR A 52 6.61 2.50 -3.44
C THR A 52 8.13 2.33 -3.45
N GLY A 53 8.75 2.09 -2.30
CA GLY A 53 10.17 1.71 -2.21
C GLY A 53 10.55 0.43 -2.97
N TYR A 54 9.56 -0.35 -3.43
CA TYR A 54 9.77 -1.48 -4.35
C TYR A 54 9.85 -1.10 -5.83
N GLY A 55 9.63 0.18 -6.16
CA GLY A 55 9.55 0.68 -7.52
C GLY A 55 8.22 0.41 -8.20
N SER A 56 8.18 0.66 -9.52
CA SER A 56 6.99 0.52 -10.37
C SER A 56 7.11 -0.55 -11.47
N GLN A 57 8.31 -1.16 -11.63
CA GLN A 57 8.58 -2.10 -12.71
C GLN A 57 7.61 -3.29 -12.71
N MET A 58 7.27 -3.82 -11.52
CA MET A 58 6.30 -4.91 -11.38
C MET A 58 4.96 -4.59 -12.06
N TRP A 59 4.48 -3.35 -11.93
CA TRP A 59 3.22 -2.93 -12.54
C TRP A 59 3.29 -2.97 -14.05
N GLN A 60 4.40 -2.53 -14.64
CA GLN A 60 4.59 -2.60 -16.08
C GLN A 60 4.59 -4.06 -16.56
N GLU A 61 5.34 -4.93 -15.89
CA GLU A 61 5.41 -6.36 -16.24
C GLU A 61 4.05 -7.05 -16.15
N VAL A 62 3.28 -6.77 -15.09
CA VAL A 62 1.94 -7.36 -14.88
C VAL A 62 0.96 -6.86 -15.95
N THR A 63 0.95 -5.57 -16.24
CA THR A 63 0.02 -4.99 -17.22
C THR A 63 0.38 -5.40 -18.66
N ASP A 64 1.65 -5.55 -18.98
CA ASP A 64 2.10 -6.08 -20.27
C ASP A 64 1.67 -7.54 -20.45
N ALA A 65 1.90 -8.38 -19.45
CA ALA A 65 1.47 -9.78 -19.45
C ALA A 65 -0.07 -9.92 -19.55
N PHE A 66 -0.81 -9.09 -18.83
CA PHE A 66 -2.26 -9.04 -18.94
C PHE A 66 -2.72 -8.67 -20.35
N THR A 67 -2.10 -7.67 -20.95
CA THR A 67 -2.39 -7.25 -22.32
C THR A 67 -2.08 -8.36 -23.32
N GLU A 68 -0.94 -9.05 -23.17
CA GLU A 68 -0.55 -10.16 -24.03
C GLU A 68 -1.56 -11.32 -23.94
N GLU A 69 -2.00 -11.66 -22.72
CA GLU A 69 -2.91 -12.78 -22.51
C GLU A 69 -4.34 -12.47 -22.97
N THR A 70 -4.85 -11.28 -22.69
CA THR A 70 -6.28 -10.95 -22.85
C THR A 70 -6.57 -10.16 -24.11
N GLY A 71 -5.59 -9.44 -24.68
CA GLY A 71 -5.78 -8.46 -25.75
C GLY A 71 -6.36 -7.12 -25.29
N ILE A 72 -6.63 -6.96 -23.99
CA ILE A 72 -7.10 -5.71 -23.38
C ILE A 72 -5.88 -4.80 -23.15
N GLN A 73 -5.93 -3.57 -23.67
CA GLN A 73 -4.87 -2.59 -23.45
C GLN A 73 -4.97 -2.00 -22.03
N VAL A 74 -3.82 -1.67 -21.44
CA VAL A 74 -3.77 -1.02 -20.13
C VAL A 74 -3.07 0.33 -20.25
N GLU A 75 -3.76 1.38 -19.82
CA GLU A 75 -3.16 2.70 -19.59
C GLU A 75 -2.71 2.75 -18.13
N LEU A 76 -1.41 2.54 -17.91
CA LEU A 76 -0.82 2.51 -16.58
C LEU A 76 -0.31 3.88 -16.16
N THR A 77 -0.75 4.34 -14.98
CA THR A 77 -0.22 5.52 -14.29
C THR A 77 0.43 5.09 -12.98
N THR A 78 1.71 5.43 -12.78
CA THR A 78 2.42 5.17 -11.51
C THR A 78 3.07 6.46 -11.01
N ASP A 79 2.92 6.74 -9.73
CA ASP A 79 3.59 7.88 -9.06
C ASP A 79 3.68 7.63 -7.56
N LYS A 80 4.68 8.23 -6.88
CA LYS A 80 4.81 8.22 -5.42
C LYS A 80 3.73 9.04 -4.72
N LYS A 81 3.24 10.07 -5.40
CA LYS A 81 2.13 10.95 -4.99
C LYS A 81 0.92 10.71 -5.89
N LEU A 82 0.54 9.44 -6.03
CA LEU A 82 -0.49 9.03 -6.98
C LEU A 82 -1.79 9.83 -6.82
N GLU A 83 -2.19 10.13 -5.59
CA GLU A 83 -3.41 10.87 -5.29
C GLU A 83 -3.40 12.28 -5.88
N ASP A 84 -2.23 12.93 -5.90
CA ASP A 84 -2.06 14.26 -6.51
C ASP A 84 -2.17 14.20 -8.04
N VAL A 85 -1.74 13.09 -8.64
CA VAL A 85 -1.76 12.87 -10.09
C VAL A 85 -3.18 12.58 -10.59
N ILE A 86 -3.90 11.64 -9.93
CA ILE A 86 -5.23 11.22 -10.37
C ILE A 86 -6.36 12.12 -9.83
N GLY A 87 -6.14 12.82 -8.71
CA GLY A 87 -7.14 13.64 -8.04
C GLY A 87 -7.83 14.68 -8.94
N PRO A 88 -7.13 15.44 -9.79
CA PRO A 88 -7.74 16.41 -10.68
C PRO A 88 -8.74 15.79 -11.68
N SER A 89 -8.41 14.66 -12.30
CA SER A 89 -9.31 13.95 -13.23
C SER A 89 -10.54 13.42 -12.51
N MET A 90 -10.33 12.85 -11.31
CA MET A 90 -11.43 12.32 -10.49
C MET A 90 -12.40 13.40 -10.02
N GLN A 91 -11.94 14.63 -9.76
CA GLN A 91 -12.81 15.78 -9.49
C GLN A 91 -13.67 16.14 -10.71
N GLY A 92 -13.19 15.85 -11.92
CA GLY A 92 -13.92 15.96 -13.17
C GLY A 92 -14.89 14.81 -13.45
N GLY A 93 -14.90 13.78 -12.61
CA GLY A 93 -15.74 12.58 -12.79
C GLY A 93 -15.05 11.47 -13.61
N GLU A 94 -13.77 11.61 -13.92
CA GLU A 94 -12.97 10.62 -14.65
C GLU A 94 -12.14 9.81 -13.64
N TYR A 95 -12.55 8.57 -13.39
CA TYR A 95 -11.90 7.67 -12.43
C TYR A 95 -11.13 6.58 -13.17
N PRO A 96 -9.94 6.18 -12.68
CA PRO A 96 -9.30 4.95 -13.14
C PRO A 96 -10.20 3.73 -12.89
N ASP A 97 -10.14 2.74 -13.79
CA ASP A 97 -10.90 1.50 -13.63
C ASP A 97 -10.38 0.67 -12.45
N VAL A 98 -9.06 0.71 -12.21
CA VAL A 98 -8.41 0.04 -11.09
C VAL A 98 -7.48 1.02 -10.39
N ILE A 99 -7.58 1.09 -9.06
CA ILE A 99 -6.68 1.91 -8.24
C ILE A 99 -6.00 1.00 -7.21
N HIS A 100 -4.68 1.05 -7.16
CA HIS A 100 -3.88 0.39 -6.12
C HIS A 100 -3.22 1.44 -5.23
N LEU A 101 -3.52 1.37 -3.93
CA LEU A 101 -2.97 2.25 -2.90
C LEU A 101 -2.53 1.43 -1.69
N ALA A 102 -1.56 1.95 -0.94
CA ALA A 102 -1.29 1.46 0.40
C ALA A 102 -2.39 1.91 1.37
N THR A 103 -2.62 1.15 2.42
CA THR A 103 -3.55 1.53 3.50
C THR A 103 -2.96 2.64 4.37
N GLY A 104 -3.84 3.45 5.00
CA GLY A 104 -3.42 4.47 5.97
C GLY A 104 -2.62 5.64 5.37
N ARG A 105 -2.80 5.94 4.09
CA ARG A 105 -2.16 7.10 3.47
C ARG A 105 -2.79 8.41 3.93
N GLU A 106 -1.97 9.46 4.06
CA GLU A 106 -2.39 10.76 4.57
C GLU A 106 -3.54 11.40 3.75
N ALA A 107 -3.53 11.21 2.41
CA ALA A 107 -4.60 11.71 1.54
C ALA A 107 -5.95 11.01 1.77
N ALA A 108 -5.97 9.87 2.45
CA ALA A 108 -7.15 9.11 2.84
C ALA A 108 -8.14 8.86 1.68
N LEU A 109 -7.64 8.64 0.46
CA LEU A 109 -8.47 8.50 -0.73
C LEU A 109 -9.34 7.23 -0.67
N THR A 110 -8.77 6.11 -0.20
CA THR A 110 -9.50 4.86 -0.01
C THR A 110 -10.64 5.04 0.98
N GLU A 111 -10.40 5.70 2.11
CA GLU A 111 -11.39 5.99 3.14
C GLU A 111 -12.51 6.92 2.62
N GLN A 112 -12.17 7.87 1.74
CA GLN A 112 -13.17 8.72 1.08
C GLN A 112 -14.07 7.90 0.15
N PHE A 113 -13.52 6.97 -0.62
CA PHE A 113 -14.31 6.06 -1.48
C PHE A 113 -15.22 5.15 -0.65
N ILE A 114 -14.72 4.59 0.44
CA ILE A 114 -15.52 3.79 1.37
C ILE A 114 -16.68 4.63 1.92
N LYS A 115 -16.38 5.80 2.46
CA LYS A 115 -17.40 6.72 3.04
C LYS A 115 -18.43 7.18 2.01
N GLY A 116 -17.99 7.34 0.76
CA GLY A 116 -18.85 7.73 -0.36
C GLY A 116 -19.63 6.58 -1.01
N ASN A 117 -19.45 5.34 -0.57
CA ASN A 117 -19.96 4.14 -1.23
C ASN A 117 -19.58 4.08 -2.73
N MET A 118 -18.31 4.40 -3.03
CA MET A 118 -17.81 4.54 -4.41
C MET A 118 -16.99 3.35 -4.87
N ILE A 119 -16.89 2.29 -4.07
CA ILE A 119 -16.15 1.07 -4.38
C ILE A 119 -17.10 -0.07 -4.78
N THR A 120 -16.65 -0.88 -5.72
CA THR A 120 -17.44 -1.98 -6.29
C THR A 120 -17.31 -3.25 -5.45
N ASP A 121 -18.41 -3.98 -5.29
CA ASP A 121 -18.40 -5.35 -4.76
C ASP A 121 -17.60 -6.28 -5.71
N ILE A 122 -16.53 -6.85 -5.19
CA ILE A 122 -15.63 -7.77 -5.92
C ILE A 122 -15.66 -9.19 -5.37
N THR A 123 -16.67 -9.52 -4.58
CA THR A 123 -16.80 -10.86 -3.95
C THR A 123 -16.72 -11.98 -4.98
N ASP A 124 -17.35 -11.81 -6.14
CA ASP A 124 -17.34 -12.80 -7.19
C ASP A 124 -15.94 -13.06 -7.77
N VAL A 125 -15.07 -12.04 -7.78
CA VAL A 125 -13.70 -12.18 -8.27
C VAL A 125 -12.91 -13.17 -7.42
N LEU A 126 -13.16 -13.22 -6.11
CA LEU A 126 -12.49 -14.16 -5.21
C LEU A 126 -12.80 -15.62 -5.53
N SER A 127 -13.95 -15.88 -6.15
CA SER A 127 -14.40 -17.21 -6.58
C SER A 127 -13.96 -17.58 -7.99
N MET A 128 -13.32 -16.67 -8.72
CA MET A 128 -12.80 -16.95 -10.06
C MET A 128 -11.50 -17.74 -9.97
N LYS A 129 -11.23 -18.55 -10.99
CA LYS A 129 -9.92 -19.19 -11.15
C LYS A 129 -8.88 -18.16 -11.57
N VAL A 130 -7.70 -18.31 -11.02
CA VAL A 130 -6.53 -17.55 -11.49
C VAL A 130 -6.20 -18.00 -12.91
N PRO A 131 -6.01 -17.08 -13.87
CA PRO A 131 -5.63 -17.44 -15.24
C PRO A 131 -4.42 -18.38 -15.26
N GLY A 132 -4.52 -19.47 -16.01
CA GLY A 132 -3.45 -20.46 -16.12
C GLY A 132 -3.28 -21.39 -14.91
N GLU A 133 -4.07 -21.26 -13.85
CA GLU A 133 -3.99 -22.11 -12.65
C GLU A 133 -5.34 -22.79 -12.35
N ASP A 134 -5.29 -23.90 -11.60
CA ASP A 134 -6.51 -24.53 -11.06
C ASP A 134 -6.98 -23.95 -9.72
N LYS A 135 -6.30 -22.93 -9.21
CA LYS A 135 -6.61 -22.28 -7.94
C LYS A 135 -7.59 -21.13 -8.11
N LEU A 136 -8.40 -20.89 -7.08
CA LEU A 136 -9.22 -19.69 -6.98
C LEU A 136 -8.35 -18.50 -6.54
N VAL A 137 -8.81 -17.29 -6.86
CA VAL A 137 -8.17 -16.05 -6.39
C VAL A 137 -8.08 -16.02 -4.86
N SER A 138 -9.16 -16.44 -4.16
CA SER A 138 -9.19 -16.55 -2.69
C SER A 138 -8.13 -17.49 -2.12
N GLU A 139 -7.74 -18.53 -2.85
CA GLU A 139 -6.71 -19.48 -2.41
C GLU A 139 -5.27 -18.93 -2.56
N LYS A 140 -5.10 -17.82 -3.28
CA LYS A 140 -3.80 -17.13 -3.42
C LYS A 140 -3.61 -16.06 -2.34
N ILE A 141 -4.67 -15.66 -1.66
CA ILE A 141 -4.62 -14.66 -0.60
C ILE A 141 -4.29 -15.35 0.72
N ALA A 142 -3.32 -14.82 1.45
CA ALA A 142 -2.96 -15.36 2.76
C ALA A 142 -4.15 -15.29 3.73
N GLY A 143 -4.27 -16.31 4.58
CA GLY A 143 -5.34 -16.36 5.58
C GLY A 143 -5.32 -15.14 6.52
N GLY A 144 -6.51 -14.65 6.87
CA GLY A 144 -6.70 -13.49 7.74
C GLY A 144 -6.74 -12.13 7.03
N PHE A 145 -6.60 -12.09 5.70
CA PHE A 145 -6.63 -10.83 4.94
C PHE A 145 -7.93 -10.60 4.15
N THR A 146 -8.83 -11.57 4.07
CA THR A 146 -10.08 -11.47 3.29
C THR A 146 -11.31 -11.15 4.11
N ASP A 147 -11.24 -11.27 5.44
CA ASP A 147 -12.36 -11.02 6.35
C ASP A 147 -11.93 -10.01 7.43
N THR A 148 -11.62 -8.81 6.97
CA THR A 148 -11.19 -7.70 7.82
C THR A 148 -12.14 -6.51 7.64
N SER A 149 -12.17 -5.60 8.60
CA SER A 149 -12.90 -4.33 8.47
C SER A 149 -12.41 -3.47 7.29
N LEU A 150 -11.19 -3.72 6.80
CA LEU A 150 -10.66 -3.04 5.62
C LEU A 150 -11.21 -3.64 4.32
N THR A 151 -11.20 -4.97 4.19
CA THR A 151 -11.68 -5.65 2.98
C THR A 151 -13.20 -5.69 2.88
N ASN A 152 -13.89 -5.68 4.03
CA ASN A 152 -15.36 -5.59 4.16
C ASN A 152 -15.75 -4.35 4.99
N PRO A 153 -15.54 -3.14 4.48
CA PRO A 153 -15.72 -1.91 5.25
C PRO A 153 -17.17 -1.60 5.63
N TYR A 154 -18.15 -2.25 4.99
CA TYR A 154 -19.56 -2.04 5.29
C TYR A 154 -20.17 -3.09 6.22
N GLY A 155 -19.42 -4.13 6.58
CA GLY A 155 -19.88 -5.19 7.48
C GLY A 155 -21.03 -6.06 6.92
N ASP A 156 -21.19 -6.08 5.60
CA ASP A 156 -22.28 -6.79 4.90
C ASP A 156 -21.90 -8.19 4.40
N GLY A 157 -20.69 -8.66 4.74
CA GLY A 157 -20.15 -9.96 4.35
C GLY A 157 -19.61 -10.03 2.92
N LYS A 158 -19.45 -8.87 2.26
CA LYS A 158 -18.91 -8.77 0.91
C LYS A 158 -17.49 -8.24 0.92
N THR A 159 -16.76 -8.45 -0.16
CA THR A 159 -15.41 -7.94 -0.34
C THR A 159 -15.41 -6.79 -1.32
N TYR A 160 -14.81 -5.67 -0.93
CA TYR A 160 -14.73 -4.44 -1.72
C TYR A 160 -13.29 -4.03 -2.02
N LEU A 161 -12.35 -4.40 -1.16
CA LEU A 161 -10.93 -4.15 -1.37
C LEU A 161 -10.17 -5.47 -1.43
N ALA A 162 -9.44 -5.69 -2.52
CA ALA A 162 -8.60 -6.86 -2.70
C ALA A 162 -7.24 -6.64 -2.05
N PRO A 163 -6.84 -7.43 -1.03
CA PRO A 163 -5.47 -7.40 -0.55
C PRO A 163 -4.54 -7.98 -1.62
N MET A 164 -3.53 -7.23 -2.00
CA MET A 164 -2.58 -7.65 -3.03
C MET A 164 -1.31 -8.21 -2.44
N PHE A 165 -0.66 -7.47 -1.55
CA PHE A 165 0.50 -7.90 -0.80
C PHE A 165 0.61 -7.15 0.52
N TYR A 166 1.40 -7.69 1.42
CA TYR A 166 1.75 -7.04 2.68
C TYR A 166 3.27 -7.01 2.86
N SER A 167 3.72 -6.05 3.61
CA SER A 167 5.14 -5.93 3.96
C SER A 167 5.30 -6.04 5.47
N PRO A 168 6.08 -7.00 5.96
CA PRO A 168 6.41 -7.07 7.38
C PRO A 168 7.11 -5.79 7.83
N CYS A 169 6.65 -5.25 8.96
CA CYS A 169 7.31 -4.16 9.67
C CYS A 169 8.06 -4.70 10.89
N GLY A 170 9.12 -4.01 11.29
CA GLY A 170 9.90 -4.38 12.45
C GLY A 170 10.94 -3.31 12.77
N LEU A 171 11.83 -3.61 13.71
CA LEU A 171 12.99 -2.77 14.02
C LEU A 171 14.15 -3.18 13.12
N PHE A 172 14.63 -2.23 12.33
CA PHE A 172 15.79 -2.40 11.46
C PHE A 172 17.03 -1.83 12.15
N TYR A 173 18.15 -2.48 11.98
CA TYR A 173 19.43 -2.09 12.60
C TYR A 173 20.62 -2.55 11.74
N ASN A 174 21.78 -1.95 11.98
CA ASN A 174 23.04 -2.42 11.38
C ASN A 174 23.62 -3.57 12.21
N ALA A 175 23.54 -4.80 11.70
CA ALA A 175 24.12 -5.96 12.37
C ALA A 175 25.64 -5.85 12.50
N GLY A 176 26.32 -5.23 11.53
CA GLY A 176 27.77 -5.01 11.58
C GLY A 176 28.20 -4.13 12.75
N LEU A 177 27.42 -3.09 13.08
CA LEU A 177 27.68 -2.25 14.26
C LEU A 177 27.61 -3.05 15.54
N LEU A 178 26.54 -3.84 15.73
CA LEU A 178 26.35 -4.62 16.95
C LEU A 178 27.49 -5.63 17.14
N GLU A 179 27.88 -6.32 16.07
CA GLU A 179 29.01 -7.25 16.13
C GLU A 179 30.35 -6.57 16.42
N GLU A 180 30.63 -5.44 15.76
CA GLU A 180 31.87 -4.66 15.99
C GLU A 180 31.99 -4.24 17.47
N LYS A 181 30.87 -3.85 18.07
CA LYS A 181 30.78 -3.41 19.46
C LYS A 181 30.67 -4.58 20.46
N GLY A 182 30.39 -5.78 19.99
CA GLY A 182 30.10 -6.92 20.85
C GLY A 182 28.79 -6.73 21.64
N TRP A 183 27.81 -6.09 21.00
CA TRP A 183 26.49 -5.86 21.59
C TRP A 183 25.50 -6.91 21.10
N ASP A 184 24.72 -7.46 22.01
CA ASP A 184 23.66 -8.40 21.68
C ASP A 184 22.40 -7.65 21.25
N VAL A 185 21.60 -8.28 20.36
CA VAL A 185 20.27 -7.78 20.01
C VAL A 185 19.34 -8.00 21.20
N PRO A 186 18.75 -6.94 21.77
CA PRO A 186 17.90 -7.07 22.95
C PRO A 186 16.62 -7.85 22.66
N THR A 187 16.21 -8.67 23.61
CA THR A 187 14.97 -9.48 23.58
C THR A 187 13.94 -9.02 24.59
N THR A 188 14.36 -8.15 25.50
CA THR A 188 13.51 -7.54 26.54
C THR A 188 13.72 -6.02 26.59
N TRP A 189 12.78 -5.32 27.18
CA TRP A 189 12.92 -3.87 27.40
C TRP A 189 14.06 -3.51 28.34
N ASP A 190 14.36 -4.34 29.34
CA ASP A 190 15.49 -4.11 30.22
C ASP A 190 16.82 -4.19 29.43
N GLU A 191 16.99 -5.22 28.61
CA GLU A 191 18.14 -5.33 27.72
C GLU A 191 18.21 -4.18 26.69
N MET A 192 17.06 -3.71 26.21
CA MET A 192 16.97 -2.55 25.33
C MET A 192 17.52 -1.29 26.02
N TRP A 193 17.17 -1.07 27.27
CA TRP A 193 17.66 0.07 28.04
C TRP A 193 19.16 -0.03 28.36
N GLU A 194 19.65 -1.22 28.72
CA GLU A 194 21.07 -1.47 28.91
C GLU A 194 21.87 -1.21 27.62
N LEU A 195 21.35 -1.61 26.48
CA LEU A 195 21.97 -1.29 25.19
C LEU A 195 21.94 0.22 24.92
N GLY A 196 20.83 0.87 25.24
CA GLY A 196 20.70 2.34 25.12
C GLY A 196 21.73 3.09 25.95
N ASP A 197 21.99 2.66 27.17
CA ASP A 197 23.02 3.27 28.03
C ASP A 197 24.43 3.07 27.46
N LYS A 198 24.77 1.87 26.99
CA LYS A 198 26.04 1.56 26.33
C LYS A 198 26.22 2.43 25.05
N ALA A 199 25.20 2.53 24.23
CA ALA A 199 25.24 3.32 23.01
C ALA A 199 25.46 4.82 23.29
N LYS A 200 24.78 5.33 24.34
CA LYS A 200 24.90 6.73 24.75
C LYS A 200 26.31 7.09 25.22
N GLU A 201 27.01 6.18 25.87
CA GLU A 201 28.43 6.37 26.25
C GLU A 201 29.34 6.54 25.03
N GLU A 202 28.95 5.95 23.90
CA GLU A 202 29.66 6.08 22.62
C GLU A 202 29.11 7.17 21.70
N GLY A 203 28.13 7.95 22.16
CA GLY A 203 27.50 9.04 21.38
C GLY A 203 26.55 8.53 20.30
N ILE A 204 26.05 7.30 20.43
CA ILE A 204 25.10 6.67 19.51
C ILE A 204 23.73 6.68 20.19
N TYR A 205 22.69 7.07 19.43
CA TYR A 205 21.32 6.99 19.93
C TYR A 205 20.75 5.57 19.77
N LEU A 206 19.90 5.15 20.71
CA LEU A 206 19.25 3.85 20.61
C LEU A 206 18.23 3.80 19.48
N PHE A 207 17.51 4.91 19.26
CA PHE A 207 16.31 4.90 18.43
C PHE A 207 16.19 6.16 17.55
N THR A 208 15.62 5.95 16.40
CA THR A 208 15.10 6.97 15.49
C THR A 208 13.88 6.42 14.77
N TYR A 209 13.08 7.25 14.10
CA TYR A 209 11.98 6.80 13.25
C TYR A 209 11.85 7.70 12.02
N PRO A 210 11.57 7.14 10.84
CA PRO A 210 11.51 7.91 9.59
C PRO A 210 10.39 8.93 9.57
N THR A 211 9.16 8.48 9.81
CA THR A 211 7.94 9.30 9.83
C THR A 211 7.06 8.91 11.01
N THR A 212 6.07 9.74 11.31
CA THR A 212 5.03 9.41 12.32
C THR A 212 4.32 8.09 11.99
N GLY A 213 4.01 7.82 10.71
CA GLY A 213 3.36 6.57 10.31
C GLY A 213 4.20 5.32 10.57
N TYR A 214 5.54 5.41 10.53
CA TYR A 214 6.39 4.27 10.89
C TYR A 214 6.48 4.11 12.41
N PHE A 215 6.38 5.21 13.15
CA PHE A 215 6.24 5.13 14.60
C PHE A 215 4.89 4.49 15.00
N ASP A 216 3.82 4.78 14.28
CA ASP A 216 2.52 4.13 14.49
C ASP A 216 2.61 2.61 14.30
N ALA A 217 3.31 2.13 13.27
CA ALA A 217 3.53 0.69 13.07
C ALA A 217 4.28 0.05 14.24
N PHE A 218 5.28 0.75 14.79
CA PHE A 218 5.95 0.34 16.03
C PHE A 218 4.99 0.32 17.22
N PHE A 219 4.16 1.34 17.38
CA PHE A 219 3.22 1.44 18.49
C PHE A 219 2.13 0.36 18.42
N TYR A 220 1.68 -0.03 17.23
CA TYR A 220 0.77 -1.17 17.06
C TYR A 220 1.40 -2.47 17.53
N ALA A 221 2.65 -2.72 17.18
CA ALA A 221 3.37 -3.89 17.67
C ALA A 221 3.55 -3.86 19.20
N LEU A 222 3.83 -2.68 19.75
CA LEU A 222 3.95 -2.48 21.20
C LEU A 222 2.63 -2.76 21.93
N MET A 223 1.50 -2.26 21.41
CA MET A 223 0.17 -2.54 21.97
C MET A 223 -0.12 -4.05 21.99
N TYR A 224 0.17 -4.72 20.87
CA TYR A 224 -0.03 -6.16 20.80
C TYR A 224 0.86 -6.93 21.78
N ALA A 225 2.11 -6.51 21.95
CA ALA A 225 3.04 -7.10 22.89
C ALA A 225 2.64 -6.85 24.37
N ALA A 226 2.07 -5.68 24.65
CA ALA A 226 1.69 -5.30 26.02
C ALA A 226 0.40 -6.00 26.51
N GLY A 227 -0.60 -6.16 25.64
CA GLY A 227 -1.92 -6.62 26.06
C GLY A 227 -2.54 -7.70 25.15
N GLY A 228 -1.79 -8.20 24.17
CA GLY A 228 -2.26 -9.23 23.24
C GLY A 228 -3.34 -8.77 22.28
N PRO A 229 -3.96 -9.72 21.56
CA PRO A 229 -4.92 -9.41 20.49
C PRO A 229 -6.18 -8.70 21.02
N GLU A 230 -6.64 -9.02 22.21
CA GLU A 230 -7.86 -8.40 22.76
C GLU A 230 -7.66 -6.92 23.09
N PHE A 231 -6.54 -6.56 23.71
CA PHE A 231 -6.20 -5.15 23.99
C PHE A 231 -5.99 -4.39 22.67
N PHE A 232 -5.26 -4.99 21.73
CA PHE A 232 -5.02 -4.40 20.43
C PHE A 232 -6.33 -4.08 19.70
N ASP A 233 -7.25 -5.06 19.62
CA ASP A 233 -8.54 -4.87 18.98
C ASP A 233 -9.36 -3.75 19.64
N LYS A 234 -9.47 -3.75 20.95
CA LYS A 234 -10.18 -2.70 21.71
C LYS A 234 -9.55 -1.31 21.51
N ALA A 235 -8.22 -1.24 21.55
CA ALA A 235 -7.50 0.03 21.40
C ALA A 235 -7.66 0.61 20.01
N THR A 236 -7.55 -0.21 18.96
CA THR A 236 -7.72 0.23 17.55
C THR A 236 -9.17 0.52 17.19
N ASN A 237 -10.14 0.00 17.92
CA ASN A 237 -11.56 0.33 17.79
C ASN A 237 -12.03 1.43 18.78
N TYR A 238 -11.11 2.05 19.52
CA TYR A 238 -11.39 3.17 20.45
C TYR A 238 -12.44 2.85 21.53
N GLU A 239 -12.38 1.63 22.09
CA GLU A 239 -13.28 1.25 23.18
C GLU A 239 -13.12 2.21 24.37
N GLU A 240 -14.24 2.60 24.97
CA GLU A 240 -14.25 3.55 26.08
C GLU A 240 -13.44 3.04 27.28
N GLY A 241 -12.54 3.87 27.80
CA GLY A 241 -11.67 3.54 28.93
C GLY A 241 -10.45 2.70 28.60
N ILE A 242 -10.27 2.26 27.33
CA ILE A 242 -9.15 1.37 26.96
C ILE A 242 -7.78 1.99 27.25
N TRP A 243 -7.67 3.31 27.15
CA TRP A 243 -6.43 4.04 27.39
C TRP A 243 -6.12 4.29 28.88
N GLU A 244 -7.02 3.89 29.78
CA GLU A 244 -6.84 3.96 31.24
C GLU A 244 -6.39 2.60 31.85
N THR A 245 -6.12 1.62 30.98
CA THR A 245 -5.71 0.27 31.38
C THR A 245 -4.22 0.18 31.72
N PRO A 246 -3.78 -0.82 32.49
CA PRO A 246 -2.36 -1.05 32.78
C PRO A 246 -1.53 -1.34 31.52
N GLU A 247 -2.13 -1.98 30.51
CA GLU A 247 -1.50 -2.28 29.23
C GLU A 247 -1.21 -0.98 28.44
N ALA A 248 -2.17 -0.06 28.43
CA ALA A 248 -1.98 1.27 27.85
C ALA A 248 -0.90 2.06 28.59
N GLN A 249 -0.93 2.04 29.92
CA GLN A 249 0.11 2.70 30.74
C GLN A 249 1.50 2.13 30.41
N THR A 250 1.62 0.80 30.28
CA THR A 250 2.87 0.15 29.88
C THR A 250 3.38 0.67 28.52
N CYS A 251 2.49 0.81 27.54
CA CYS A 251 2.86 1.36 26.23
C CYS A 251 3.39 2.80 26.36
N PHE A 252 2.70 3.65 27.10
CA PHE A 252 3.11 5.04 27.28
C PHE A 252 4.41 5.18 28.08
N ASP A 253 4.62 4.36 29.10
CA ASP A 253 5.86 4.36 29.88
C ASP A 253 7.07 3.95 29.03
N ILE A 254 6.90 2.95 28.14
CA ILE A 254 7.94 2.53 27.20
C ILE A 254 8.24 3.66 26.21
N VAL A 255 7.22 4.29 25.63
CA VAL A 255 7.42 5.41 24.68
C VAL A 255 8.08 6.59 25.38
N ALA A 256 7.67 6.95 26.58
CA ALA A 256 8.28 8.03 27.36
C ALA A 256 9.75 7.75 27.62
N LYS A 257 10.09 6.53 28.02
CA LYS A 257 11.49 6.13 28.25
C LYS A 257 12.28 6.10 26.93
N LEU A 258 11.69 5.59 25.84
CA LEU A 258 12.32 5.53 24.52
C LEU A 258 12.69 6.93 24.01
N ALA A 259 11.89 7.95 24.33
CA ALA A 259 12.18 9.33 23.97
C ALA A 259 13.52 9.85 24.54
N GLU A 260 13.97 9.35 25.70
CA GLU A 260 15.25 9.72 26.33
C GLU A 260 16.46 9.18 25.56
N TYR A 261 16.25 8.15 24.73
CA TYR A 261 17.25 7.48 23.90
C TYR A 261 17.08 7.76 22.39
N THR A 262 16.07 8.54 22.03
CA THR A 262 15.79 8.92 20.64
C THR A 262 16.65 10.13 20.26
N ASN A 263 17.20 10.11 19.04
CA ASN A 263 17.92 11.26 18.52
C ASN A 263 17.00 12.49 18.50
N PRO A 264 17.36 13.61 19.17
CA PRO A 264 16.48 14.76 19.34
C PRO A 264 16.11 15.48 18.03
N ILE A 265 16.83 15.22 16.94
CA ILE A 265 16.48 15.76 15.61
C ILE A 265 15.33 14.98 14.97
N THR A 266 15.12 13.72 15.38
CA THR A 266 14.15 12.79 14.77
C THR A 266 12.74 13.38 14.68
N PRO A 267 12.12 13.96 15.74
CA PRO A 267 10.74 14.47 15.64
C PRO A 267 10.59 15.60 14.62
N ALA A 268 11.62 16.45 14.45
CA ALA A 268 11.59 17.52 13.47
C ALA A 268 11.66 16.97 12.04
N GLN A 269 12.58 16.04 11.79
CA GLN A 269 12.76 15.42 10.47
C GLN A 269 11.64 14.47 10.08
N ALA A 270 10.98 13.81 11.05
CA ALA A 270 9.87 12.89 10.80
C ALA A 270 8.63 13.56 10.19
N ASN A 271 8.51 14.85 10.27
CA ASN A 271 7.42 15.63 9.67
C ASN A 271 7.85 16.36 8.39
N ASP A 272 9.08 16.14 7.94
CA ASP A 272 9.62 16.75 6.73
C ASP A 272 9.42 15.82 5.52
N GLN A 273 9.50 16.39 4.32
CA GLN A 273 9.47 15.63 3.07
C GLN A 273 10.73 14.75 2.91
N ASP A 274 11.81 15.09 3.63
CA ASP A 274 13.08 14.38 3.59
C ASP A 274 13.23 13.35 4.75
N PHE A 275 12.18 12.59 5.03
CA PHE A 275 12.14 11.57 6.09
C PHE A 275 13.28 10.54 6.02
N THR A 276 13.88 10.34 4.85
CA THR A 276 15.07 9.49 4.65
C THR A 276 16.28 9.95 5.45
N GLN A 277 16.32 11.20 5.92
CA GLN A 277 17.39 11.70 6.80
C GLN A 277 17.42 10.94 8.14
N ASN A 278 16.25 10.57 8.68
CA ASN A 278 16.19 9.76 9.89
C ASN A 278 16.62 8.31 9.64
N GLN A 279 16.32 7.75 8.48
CA GLN A 279 16.83 6.44 8.08
C GLN A 279 18.37 6.46 7.93
N GLN A 280 18.92 7.54 7.40
CA GLN A 280 20.35 7.73 7.25
C GLN A 280 21.11 7.68 8.59
N LEU A 281 20.47 8.05 9.70
CA LEU A 281 21.10 7.95 11.02
C LEU A 281 21.48 6.51 11.38
N VAL A 282 20.69 5.52 10.96
CA VAL A 282 21.02 4.10 11.17
C VAL A 282 22.11 3.66 10.20
N LEU A 283 22.07 4.08 8.95
CA LEU A 283 23.11 3.76 7.97
C LEU A 283 24.47 4.34 8.34
N ASP A 284 24.49 5.49 9.02
CA ASP A 284 25.69 6.19 9.51
C ASP A 284 26.17 5.71 10.90
N ASN A 285 25.53 4.72 11.50
CA ASN A 285 25.79 4.29 12.89
C ASN A 285 25.57 5.38 13.95
N LYS A 286 24.70 6.34 13.66
CA LYS A 286 24.30 7.40 14.61
C LYS A 286 23.08 7.05 15.44
N ALA A 287 22.30 6.07 14.99
CA ALA A 287 21.23 5.43 15.73
C ALA A 287 21.28 3.92 15.50
N ILE A 288 20.84 3.13 16.50
CA ILE A 288 20.85 1.67 16.38
C ILE A 288 19.61 1.19 15.67
N PHE A 289 18.41 1.51 16.17
CA PHE A 289 17.14 0.98 15.69
C PHE A 289 16.28 2.02 15.02
N MET A 290 15.55 1.58 13.98
CA MET A 290 14.41 2.32 13.43
C MET A 290 13.26 1.37 13.09
N PRO A 291 12.00 1.72 13.38
CA PRO A 291 10.85 1.02 12.85
C PRO A 291 10.77 1.28 11.35
N ASN A 292 10.58 0.23 10.56
CA ASN A 292 10.46 0.32 9.12
C ASN A 292 9.82 -0.95 8.56
N GLY A 293 9.68 -1.04 7.25
CA GLY A 293 9.27 -2.24 6.55
C GLY A 293 10.30 -2.72 5.54
N THR A 294 10.06 -3.86 4.93
CA THR A 294 11.00 -4.50 3.99
C THR A 294 11.30 -3.66 2.74
N TRP A 295 10.55 -2.62 2.46
CA TRP A 295 10.81 -1.64 1.39
C TRP A 295 12.07 -0.79 1.62
N ILE A 296 12.57 -0.68 2.89
CA ILE A 296 13.77 0.11 3.22
C ILE A 296 14.97 -0.29 2.37
N VAL A 297 15.08 -1.56 2.01
CA VAL A 297 16.20 -2.09 1.20
C VAL A 297 16.26 -1.41 -0.16
N GLY A 298 15.11 -1.27 -0.84
CA GLY A 298 15.01 -0.56 -2.12
C GLY A 298 15.09 0.95 -1.96
N GLU A 299 14.40 1.49 -0.96
CA GLU A 299 14.34 2.93 -0.71
C GLU A 299 15.72 3.55 -0.41
N MET A 300 16.57 2.81 0.30
CA MET A 300 17.92 3.25 0.69
C MET A 300 19.04 2.53 -0.10
N ALA A 301 18.73 1.92 -1.25
CA ALA A 301 19.70 1.10 -2.00
C ALA A 301 20.97 1.86 -2.35
N ASP A 302 20.84 3.09 -2.81
CA ASP A 302 21.94 3.95 -3.26
C ASP A 302 22.49 4.89 -2.15
N ALA A 303 21.92 4.82 -0.93
CA ALA A 303 22.34 5.68 0.16
C ALA A 303 23.73 5.29 0.66
N PRO A 304 24.59 6.26 0.99
CA PRO A 304 25.88 6.01 1.64
C PRO A 304 25.64 5.32 2.99
N ARG A 305 26.58 4.47 3.39
CA ARG A 305 26.48 3.75 4.66
C ARG A 305 27.84 3.54 5.29
N ALA A 306 27.86 3.35 6.60
CA ALA A 306 29.07 3.10 7.37
C ALA A 306 29.80 1.84 6.88
N ASP A 307 31.12 1.79 7.08
CA ASP A 307 31.92 0.59 6.80
C ASP A 307 31.37 -0.60 7.61
N GLY A 308 31.33 -1.78 6.98
CA GLY A 308 30.83 -2.99 7.64
C GLY A 308 29.31 -3.04 7.84
N PHE A 309 28.54 -2.11 7.27
CA PHE A 309 27.08 -2.13 7.33
C PHE A 309 26.51 -3.41 6.69
N ARG A 310 25.63 -4.11 7.43
CA ARG A 310 24.93 -5.32 6.96
C ARG A 310 23.65 -5.63 7.72
#